data_9d14f6075e681e6333ef9de171d61395
#
_entry.id   9d14f6075e681e6333ef9de171d61395
#
_cell.length_a   1.000
_cell.length_b   1.000
_cell.length_c   1.000
_cell.angle_alpha   90.00
_cell.angle_beta   90.00
_cell.angle_gamma   90.00
#
_symmetry.space_group_name_H-M   'P 1'
#
loop_
_entity.id
_entity.type
_entity.pdbx_description
1 polymer ?
#
loop_
_entity_poly.entity_id
_entity_poly.type
_entity_poly.pdbx_seq_one_letter_code
_entity_poly.pdbx_strand_id
1 'polypeptide(L)'
;MSRKYKYYDDDYDDYNYNWQIDMKQVKRDFMNYANKEHKIDQDGYEKMGKTLGIDIYNDMFITYFVYKCNSKTVDYITEDQYIEGMKAFRCNTLNEIKGQIMKIRGQLLEIGNEDFKHFYYFLFDLNVPGSEKDRKNKSISFDLVELYFKGLFCDQFPVAKEFLEFLKKKNVGLKWDEWRTFLDFLKEKATVFPKDYNVSDYFPILIDEFYYWYCKKHNIPIPKDEEEDY
;
A
#
# COMPACT_ATOMS: atom_id res chain seq x y z
N MET A 1 -18.72 13.39 8.28
CA MET A 1 -19.46 12.24 7.69
C MET A 1 -18.45 11.15 7.40
N SER A 2 -18.52 10.05 8.14
CA SER A 2 -17.60 8.91 7.99
C SER A 2 -17.90 8.20 6.68
N ARG A 3 -16.98 8.24 5.70
CA ARG A 3 -17.09 7.40 4.49
C ARG A 3 -16.79 5.95 4.92
N LYS A 4 -17.85 5.12 5.00
CA LYS A 4 -17.70 3.67 4.94
C LYS A 4 -17.14 3.35 3.55
N TYR A 5 -15.95 2.78 3.49
CA TYR A 5 -15.49 2.11 2.29
C TYR A 5 -16.44 0.95 2.02
N LYS A 6 -17.36 1.13 1.06
CA LYS A 6 -18.20 0.04 0.57
C LYS A 6 -17.32 -0.82 -0.31
N TYR A 7 -17.08 -2.06 0.11
CA TYR A 7 -16.58 -3.09 -0.79
C TYR A 7 -17.55 -3.22 -1.94
N TYR A 8 -17.10 -2.92 -3.16
CA TYR A 8 -17.80 -3.31 -4.36
C TYR A 8 -17.47 -4.76 -4.65
N ASP A 9 -18.49 -5.58 -4.62
CA ASP A 9 -18.49 -6.95 -5.09
C ASP A 9 -18.60 -6.86 -6.62
N ASP A 10 -17.50 -6.95 -7.34
CA ASP A 10 -17.51 -7.07 -8.79
C ASP A 10 -16.92 -8.42 -9.20
N ASP A 11 -17.83 -9.26 -9.71
CA ASP A 11 -17.69 -10.36 -10.65
C ASP A 11 -16.38 -11.19 -10.60
N TYR A 12 -16.38 -12.21 -9.72
CA TYR A 12 -15.58 -13.41 -9.98
C TYR A 12 -16.49 -14.63 -10.05
N ASP A 13 -16.47 -15.22 -11.25
CA ASP A 13 -17.17 -16.41 -11.69
C ASP A 13 -17.30 -17.53 -10.63
N ASP A 14 -18.50 -17.93 -10.39
CA ASP A 14 -19.12 -19.25 -10.38
C ASP A 14 -18.27 -20.45 -9.89
N TYR A 15 -17.78 -20.34 -8.64
CA TYR A 15 -17.76 -21.50 -7.76
C TYR A 15 -18.61 -21.14 -6.55
N ASN A 16 -19.88 -21.52 -6.60
CA ASN A 16 -20.89 -21.42 -5.56
C ASN A 16 -20.51 -22.31 -4.35
N TYR A 17 -19.32 -22.07 -3.77
CA TYR A 17 -18.95 -22.59 -2.47
C TYR A 17 -19.58 -21.65 -1.45
N ASN A 18 -20.61 -22.15 -0.79
CA ASN A 18 -21.32 -21.49 0.31
C ASN A 18 -20.35 -21.40 1.53
N TRP A 19 -19.21 -20.66 1.34
CA TRP A 19 -18.24 -20.48 2.41
C TRP A 19 -18.90 -19.70 3.53
N GLN A 20 -18.89 -20.28 4.72
CA GLN A 20 -19.37 -19.63 5.93
C GLN A 20 -18.24 -19.59 6.95
N ILE A 21 -18.12 -18.43 7.60
CA ILE A 21 -17.13 -18.27 8.66
C ILE A 21 -17.47 -19.16 9.87
N ASP A 22 -16.51 -19.93 10.33
CA ASP A 22 -16.59 -20.60 11.63
C ASP A 22 -16.15 -19.66 12.75
N MET A 23 -17.11 -18.97 13.34
CA MET A 23 -16.87 -17.99 14.40
C MET A 23 -16.13 -18.59 15.61
N LYS A 24 -16.36 -19.90 15.94
CA LYS A 24 -15.67 -20.54 17.07
C LYS A 24 -14.20 -20.76 16.74
N GLN A 25 -13.91 -21.12 15.50
CA GLN A 25 -12.55 -21.35 15.05
C GLN A 25 -11.78 -20.04 14.96
N VAL A 26 -12.37 -18.99 14.34
CA VAL A 26 -11.76 -17.66 14.22
C VAL A 26 -11.45 -17.06 15.58
N LYS A 27 -12.37 -17.11 16.54
CA LYS A 27 -12.13 -16.62 17.89
C LYS A 27 -11.02 -17.38 18.63
N ARG A 28 -10.95 -18.70 18.45
CA ARG A 28 -9.84 -19.49 19.00
C ARG A 28 -8.51 -19.14 18.35
N ASP A 29 -8.50 -18.92 17.04
CA ASP A 29 -7.30 -18.53 16.31
C ASP A 29 -6.80 -17.15 16.74
N PHE A 30 -7.71 -16.17 16.89
CA PHE A 30 -7.42 -14.86 17.45
C PHE A 30 -6.69 -14.93 18.79
N MET A 31 -7.18 -15.79 19.72
CA MET A 31 -6.59 -15.92 21.05
C MET A 31 -5.15 -16.46 21.07
N ASN A 32 -4.68 -17.09 19.98
CA ASN A 32 -3.28 -17.51 19.86
C ASN A 32 -2.32 -16.30 19.74
N TYR A 33 -2.82 -15.19 19.27
CA TYR A 33 -2.05 -13.98 18.96
C TYR A 33 -2.36 -12.83 19.90
N ALA A 34 -3.54 -12.82 20.52
CA ALA A 34 -4.00 -11.72 21.37
C ALA A 34 -3.24 -11.68 22.70
N ASN A 35 -3.07 -10.47 23.21
CA ASN A 35 -2.56 -10.19 24.54
C ASN A 35 -3.68 -10.29 25.62
N LYS A 36 -3.34 -9.96 26.87
CA LYS A 36 -4.29 -10.00 28.01
C LYS A 36 -5.42 -8.96 27.90
N GLU A 37 -5.25 -7.95 27.06
CA GLU A 37 -6.26 -6.91 26.79
C GLU A 37 -7.19 -7.30 25.63
N HIS A 38 -7.13 -8.54 25.14
CA HIS A 38 -7.86 -9.00 23.95
C HIS A 38 -7.55 -8.17 22.69
N LYS A 39 -6.27 -7.87 22.48
CA LYS A 39 -5.78 -7.19 21.28
C LYS A 39 -4.57 -7.93 20.71
N ILE A 40 -4.46 -7.99 19.39
CA ILE A 40 -3.23 -8.38 18.70
C ILE A 40 -2.42 -7.09 18.55
N ASP A 41 -1.36 -6.98 19.31
CA ASP A 41 -0.39 -5.89 19.30
C ASP A 41 0.92 -6.32 18.61
N GLN A 42 2.00 -5.58 18.82
CA GLN A 42 3.30 -5.87 18.22
C GLN A 42 3.77 -7.31 18.49
N ASP A 43 3.67 -7.80 19.73
CA ASP A 43 4.04 -9.17 20.09
C ASP A 43 3.14 -10.18 19.36
N GLY A 44 1.87 -9.85 19.20
CA GLY A 44 0.90 -10.63 18.45
C GLY A 44 1.25 -10.69 16.96
N TYR A 45 1.62 -9.57 16.36
CA TYR A 45 2.08 -9.55 14.96
C TYR A 45 3.34 -10.36 14.74
N GLU A 46 4.29 -10.36 15.69
CA GLU A 46 5.47 -11.22 15.62
C GLU A 46 5.11 -12.72 15.64
N LYS A 47 4.14 -13.11 16.47
CA LYS A 47 3.63 -14.48 16.47
C LYS A 47 2.95 -14.82 15.14
N MET A 48 2.14 -13.90 14.59
CA MET A 48 1.51 -14.06 13.27
C MET A 48 2.58 -14.21 12.19
N GLY A 49 3.61 -13.38 12.19
CA GLY A 49 4.73 -13.47 11.26
C GLY A 49 5.43 -14.83 11.30
N LYS A 50 5.70 -15.35 12.50
CA LYS A 50 6.26 -16.71 12.67
C LYS A 50 5.34 -17.80 12.11
N THR A 51 4.03 -17.70 12.34
CA THR A 51 3.04 -18.63 11.79
C THR A 51 3.01 -18.58 10.27
N LEU A 52 2.99 -17.38 9.70
CA LEU A 52 2.96 -17.16 8.25
C LEU A 52 4.31 -17.48 7.57
N GLY A 53 5.41 -17.43 8.31
CA GLY A 53 6.78 -17.55 7.77
C GLY A 53 7.23 -16.30 7.04
N ILE A 54 6.88 -15.11 7.56
CA ILE A 54 7.23 -13.80 6.99
C ILE A 54 7.99 -12.94 7.99
N ASP A 55 8.79 -12.01 7.48
CA ASP A 55 9.41 -10.94 8.26
C ASP A 55 8.45 -9.74 8.30
N ILE A 56 7.83 -9.51 9.45
CA ILE A 56 6.80 -8.46 9.62
C ILE A 56 7.34 -7.04 9.43
N TYR A 57 8.64 -6.84 9.49
CA TYR A 57 9.28 -5.53 9.35
C TYR A 57 9.62 -5.18 7.89
N ASN A 58 9.77 -6.20 7.05
CA ASN A 58 10.14 -6.03 5.65
C ASN A 58 9.05 -6.50 4.67
N ASP A 59 7.95 -7.06 5.18
CA ASP A 59 6.86 -7.60 4.37
C ASP A 59 5.59 -6.77 4.57
N MET A 60 4.99 -6.31 3.49
CA MET A 60 3.77 -5.51 3.54
C MET A 60 2.51 -6.31 3.92
N PHE A 61 2.64 -7.64 4.05
CA PHE A 61 1.47 -8.49 4.29
C PHE A 61 0.75 -8.17 5.61
N ILE A 62 1.46 -7.91 6.71
CA ILE A 62 0.81 -7.55 7.98
C ILE A 62 0.05 -6.24 7.86
N THR A 63 0.62 -5.24 7.21
CA THR A 63 -0.07 -3.96 6.98
C THR A 63 -1.29 -4.14 6.06
N TYR A 64 -1.18 -5.03 5.06
CA TYR A 64 -2.32 -5.40 4.22
C TYR A 64 -3.39 -6.17 5.00
N PHE A 65 -2.99 -7.07 5.91
CA PHE A 65 -3.91 -7.74 6.81
C PHE A 65 -4.66 -6.73 7.70
N VAL A 66 -3.96 -5.75 8.28
CA VAL A 66 -4.55 -4.65 9.06
C VAL A 66 -5.57 -3.86 8.24
N TYR A 67 -5.25 -3.58 6.96
CA TYR A 67 -6.18 -2.96 6.01
C TYR A 67 -7.44 -3.82 5.82
N LYS A 68 -7.30 -5.13 5.59
CA LYS A 68 -8.43 -6.07 5.46
C LYS A 68 -9.25 -6.21 6.73
N CYS A 69 -8.64 -5.99 7.90
CA CYS A 69 -9.33 -5.88 9.17
C CYS A 69 -10.11 -4.58 9.36
N ASN A 70 -10.08 -3.67 8.38
CA ASN A 70 -10.70 -2.34 8.48
C ASN A 70 -10.23 -1.56 9.72
N SER A 71 -8.99 -1.79 10.17
CA SER A 71 -8.39 -1.07 11.28
C SER A 71 -7.95 0.33 10.85
N LYS A 72 -7.94 1.27 11.78
CA LYS A 72 -7.46 2.64 11.56
C LYS A 72 -6.07 2.88 12.15
N THR A 73 -5.48 1.87 12.74
CA THR A 73 -4.14 1.89 13.32
C THR A 73 -3.44 0.57 13.09
N VAL A 74 -2.12 0.60 13.06
CA VAL A 74 -1.27 -0.60 13.08
C VAL A 74 -0.88 -1.01 14.49
N ASP A 75 -1.21 -0.23 15.51
CA ASP A 75 -0.78 -0.49 16.88
C ASP A 75 -1.39 -1.78 17.43
N TYR A 76 -2.62 -2.07 17.03
CA TYR A 76 -3.32 -3.29 17.44
C TYR A 76 -4.52 -3.63 16.55
N ILE A 77 -4.97 -4.88 16.62
CA ILE A 77 -6.23 -5.38 16.04
C ILE A 77 -7.09 -5.94 17.17
N THR A 78 -8.37 -5.59 17.19
CA THR A 78 -9.39 -6.15 18.09
C THR A 78 -9.94 -7.47 17.53
N GLU A 79 -10.68 -8.26 18.37
CA GLU A 79 -11.34 -9.50 17.92
C GLU A 79 -12.30 -9.24 16.74
N ASP A 80 -13.13 -8.19 16.82
CA ASP A 80 -14.07 -7.87 15.75
C ASP A 80 -13.35 -7.52 14.44
N GLN A 81 -12.26 -6.74 14.51
CA GLN A 81 -11.43 -6.41 13.36
C GLN A 81 -10.77 -7.65 12.76
N TYR A 82 -10.26 -8.56 13.59
CA TYR A 82 -9.69 -9.84 13.15
C TYR A 82 -10.74 -10.68 12.40
N ILE A 83 -11.96 -10.74 12.91
CA ILE A 83 -13.08 -11.43 12.25
C ILE A 83 -13.34 -10.83 10.86
N GLU A 84 -13.35 -9.50 10.72
CA GLU A 84 -13.52 -8.84 9.42
C GLU A 84 -12.36 -9.19 8.45
N GLY A 85 -11.12 -9.21 8.93
CA GLY A 85 -9.97 -9.68 8.15
C GLY A 85 -10.13 -11.13 7.67
N MET A 86 -10.54 -12.03 8.56
CA MET A 86 -10.77 -13.44 8.22
C MET A 86 -11.89 -13.61 7.19
N LYS A 87 -12.96 -12.82 7.29
CA LYS A 87 -14.03 -12.79 6.28
C LYS A 87 -13.49 -12.32 4.92
N ALA A 88 -12.69 -11.26 4.90
CA ALA A 88 -12.12 -10.72 3.67
C ALA A 88 -11.22 -11.74 2.95
N PHE A 89 -10.49 -12.57 3.69
CA PHE A 89 -9.64 -13.63 3.14
C PHE A 89 -10.41 -14.96 2.92
N ARG A 90 -11.65 -15.06 3.35
CA ARG A 90 -12.43 -16.32 3.37
C ARG A 90 -11.66 -17.45 4.06
N CYS A 91 -11.11 -17.17 5.23
CA CYS A 91 -10.33 -18.09 6.05
C CYS A 91 -10.85 -18.08 7.48
N ASN A 92 -10.65 -19.21 8.20
CA ASN A 92 -11.01 -19.33 9.61
C ASN A 92 -9.79 -19.34 10.53
N THR A 93 -8.59 -19.50 9.95
CA THR A 93 -7.31 -19.51 10.67
C THR A 93 -6.21 -18.84 9.89
N LEU A 94 -5.20 -18.35 10.59
CA LEU A 94 -3.99 -17.79 9.97
C LEU A 94 -3.21 -18.84 9.16
N ASN A 95 -3.29 -20.14 9.53
CA ASN A 95 -2.70 -21.21 8.75
C ASN A 95 -3.38 -21.40 7.38
N GLU A 96 -4.69 -21.18 7.29
CA GLU A 96 -5.38 -21.19 6.00
C GLU A 96 -4.92 -20.02 5.13
N ILE A 97 -4.73 -18.83 5.72
CA ILE A 97 -4.13 -17.67 5.03
C ILE A 97 -2.71 -17.99 4.55
N LYS A 98 -1.89 -18.67 5.38
CA LYS A 98 -0.55 -19.11 4.99
C LYS A 98 -0.58 -19.96 3.71
N GLY A 99 -1.54 -20.88 3.61
CA GLY A 99 -1.73 -21.70 2.41
C GLY A 99 -2.04 -20.90 1.14
N GLN A 100 -2.55 -19.69 1.28
CA GLN A 100 -2.91 -18.80 0.17
C GLN A 100 -1.96 -17.61 0.00
N ILE A 101 -0.92 -17.49 0.84
CA ILE A 101 -0.12 -16.26 0.96
C ILE A 101 0.55 -15.83 -0.36
N MET A 102 0.97 -16.79 -1.18
CA MET A 102 1.57 -16.49 -2.49
C MET A 102 0.55 -15.87 -3.46
N LYS A 103 -0.68 -16.39 -3.47
CA LYS A 103 -1.78 -15.82 -4.27
C LYS A 103 -2.12 -14.41 -3.80
N ILE A 104 -2.26 -14.23 -2.48
CA ILE A 104 -2.56 -12.93 -1.88
C ILE A 104 -1.47 -11.91 -2.20
N ARG A 105 -0.19 -12.30 -2.12
CA ARG A 105 0.93 -11.43 -2.51
C ARG A 105 0.90 -11.05 -3.98
N GLY A 106 0.56 -11.98 -4.86
CA GLY A 106 0.39 -11.68 -6.27
C GLY A 106 -0.67 -10.59 -6.49
N GLN A 107 -1.81 -10.71 -5.84
CA GLN A 107 -2.88 -9.70 -5.89
C GLN A 107 -2.48 -8.37 -5.26
N LEU A 108 -1.74 -8.42 -4.13
CA LEU A 108 -1.21 -7.22 -3.45
C LEU A 108 -0.24 -6.43 -4.32
N LEU A 109 0.45 -7.05 -5.27
CA LEU A 109 1.42 -6.38 -6.14
C LEU A 109 0.81 -5.98 -7.49
N GLU A 110 -0.46 -6.20 -7.71
CA GLU A 110 -1.17 -5.86 -8.95
C GLU A 110 -1.67 -4.41 -8.92
N ILE A 111 -0.82 -3.46 -9.33
CA ILE A 111 -1.09 -2.01 -9.24
C ILE A 111 -2.31 -1.54 -10.05
N GLY A 112 -2.80 -2.34 -10.99
CA GLY A 112 -4.03 -2.10 -11.75
C GLY A 112 -5.32 -2.41 -10.98
N ASN A 113 -5.23 -3.16 -9.88
CA ASN A 113 -6.38 -3.60 -9.09
C ASN A 113 -6.90 -2.48 -8.18
N GLU A 114 -8.22 -2.31 -8.12
CA GLU A 114 -8.84 -1.30 -7.23
C GLU A 114 -8.59 -1.59 -5.75
N ASP A 115 -8.53 -2.86 -5.33
CA ASP A 115 -8.19 -3.21 -3.94
C ASP A 115 -6.77 -2.78 -3.59
N PHE A 116 -5.81 -2.94 -4.52
CA PHE A 116 -4.46 -2.41 -4.37
C PHE A 116 -4.47 -0.88 -4.22
N LYS A 117 -5.23 -0.18 -5.05
CA LYS A 117 -5.34 1.28 -5.00
C LYS A 117 -5.90 1.76 -3.66
N HIS A 118 -6.94 1.10 -3.16
CA HIS A 118 -7.51 1.41 -1.85
C HIS A 118 -6.53 1.12 -0.71
N PHE A 119 -5.79 0.02 -0.78
CA PHE A 119 -4.73 -0.28 0.17
C PHE A 119 -3.61 0.76 0.12
N TYR A 120 -3.18 1.16 -1.06
CA TYR A 120 -2.16 2.19 -1.24
C TYR A 120 -2.59 3.53 -0.63
N TYR A 121 -3.85 3.92 -0.82
CA TYR A 121 -4.40 5.12 -0.19
C TYR A 121 -4.54 4.98 1.33
N PHE A 122 -4.89 3.80 1.80
CA PHE A 122 -4.92 3.50 3.24
C PHE A 122 -3.56 3.71 3.91
N LEU A 123 -2.45 3.38 3.26
CA LEU A 123 -1.10 3.62 3.81
C LEU A 123 -0.84 5.10 4.10
N PHE A 124 -1.34 5.99 3.26
CA PHE A 124 -1.26 7.42 3.53
C PHE A 124 -2.15 7.81 4.71
N ASP A 125 -3.40 7.36 4.71
CA ASP A 125 -4.39 7.67 5.74
C ASP A 125 -3.98 7.20 7.13
N LEU A 126 -3.28 6.09 7.19
CA LEU A 126 -2.75 5.51 8.41
C LEU A 126 -1.75 6.44 9.11
N ASN A 127 -0.96 7.19 8.34
CA ASN A 127 0.10 8.07 8.85
C ASN A 127 -0.34 9.54 8.92
N VAL A 128 -1.38 9.91 8.18
CA VAL A 128 -1.94 11.27 8.14
C VAL A 128 -3.45 11.21 8.39
N PRO A 129 -3.86 10.88 9.62
CA PRO A 129 -5.28 10.78 9.95
C PRO A 129 -5.96 12.15 9.86
N GLY A 130 -7.22 12.14 9.43
CA GLY A 130 -8.05 13.33 9.35
C GLY A 130 -8.92 13.41 8.10
N SER A 131 -9.59 14.55 7.91
CA SER A 131 -10.37 14.81 6.72
C SER A 131 -9.48 15.16 5.51
N GLU A 132 -10.04 15.12 4.33
CA GLU A 132 -9.34 15.53 3.09
C GLU A 132 -8.78 16.96 3.19
N LYS A 133 -9.49 17.84 3.89
CA LYS A 133 -9.03 19.22 4.14
C LYS A 133 -7.80 19.27 5.05
N ASP A 134 -7.74 18.37 6.04
CA ASP A 134 -6.60 18.28 6.98
C ASP A 134 -5.34 17.73 6.32
N ARG A 135 -5.49 16.95 5.25
CA ARG A 135 -4.39 16.29 4.52
C ARG A 135 -3.68 17.21 3.54
N LYS A 136 -4.34 18.27 3.02
CA LYS A 136 -3.81 19.12 1.95
C LYS A 136 -2.41 19.69 2.23
N ASN A 137 -2.09 19.94 3.49
CA ASN A 137 -0.81 20.53 3.90
C ASN A 137 0.09 19.56 4.68
N LYS A 138 -0.27 18.27 4.75
CA LYS A 138 0.50 17.25 5.45
C LYS A 138 1.14 16.31 4.46
N SER A 139 2.31 15.79 4.81
CA SER A 139 3.05 14.80 4.03
C SER A 139 3.39 13.61 4.92
N ILE A 140 3.53 12.45 4.32
CA ILE A 140 4.24 11.33 4.94
C ILE A 140 5.74 11.56 4.81
N SER A 141 6.50 11.14 5.82
CA SER A 141 7.96 11.31 5.83
C SER A 141 8.64 10.47 4.75
N PHE A 142 9.86 10.88 4.36
CA PHE A 142 10.67 10.11 3.42
C PHE A 142 10.87 8.65 3.87
N ASP A 143 11.13 8.42 5.16
CA ASP A 143 11.37 7.07 5.69
C ASP A 143 10.18 6.13 5.47
N LEU A 144 8.97 6.64 5.65
CA LEU A 144 7.74 5.89 5.37
C LEU A 144 7.52 5.66 3.87
N VAL A 145 7.79 6.68 3.06
CA VAL A 145 7.73 6.52 1.59
C VAL A 145 8.73 5.45 1.15
N GLU A 146 9.95 5.49 1.65
CA GLU A 146 10.99 4.51 1.33
C GLU A 146 10.57 3.09 1.73
N LEU A 147 10.02 2.91 2.94
CA LEU A 147 9.51 1.63 3.42
C LEU A 147 8.43 1.07 2.50
N TYR A 148 7.41 1.87 2.21
CA TYR A 148 6.28 1.43 1.38
C TYR A 148 6.66 1.19 -0.07
N PHE A 149 7.49 2.06 -0.66
CA PHE A 149 7.90 1.90 -2.05
C PHE A 149 8.82 0.70 -2.25
N LYS A 150 9.71 0.41 -1.30
CA LYS A 150 10.51 -0.82 -1.32
C LYS A 150 9.63 -2.06 -1.26
N GLY A 151 8.61 -2.06 -0.42
CA GLY A 151 7.69 -3.20 -0.26
C GLY A 151 6.71 -3.39 -1.42
N LEU A 152 6.36 -2.34 -2.16
CA LEU A 152 5.30 -2.38 -3.15
C LEU A 152 5.81 -2.24 -4.60
N PHE A 153 6.81 -1.41 -4.86
CA PHE A 153 7.12 -0.98 -6.21
C PHE A 153 8.53 -1.30 -6.68
N CYS A 154 9.54 -1.22 -5.80
CA CYS A 154 10.93 -1.21 -6.22
C CYS A 154 11.38 -2.47 -6.94
N ASP A 155 10.77 -3.62 -6.68
CA ASP A 155 11.12 -4.87 -7.38
C ASP A 155 10.47 -4.98 -8.76
N GLN A 156 9.35 -4.29 -8.98
CA GLN A 156 8.62 -4.32 -10.24
C GLN A 156 8.98 -3.14 -11.16
N PHE A 157 9.27 -1.97 -10.57
CA PHE A 157 9.44 -0.72 -11.30
C PHE A 157 10.81 -0.09 -10.96
N PRO A 158 11.82 -0.23 -11.83
CA PRO A 158 13.14 0.40 -11.62
C PRO A 158 13.04 1.93 -11.40
N VAL A 159 12.08 2.59 -12.07
CA VAL A 159 11.83 4.02 -11.91
C VAL A 159 11.44 4.41 -10.48
N ALA A 160 10.82 3.51 -9.72
CA ALA A 160 10.50 3.77 -8.32
C ALA A 160 11.75 3.86 -7.42
N LYS A 161 12.80 3.10 -7.74
CA LYS A 161 14.10 3.22 -7.06
C LYS A 161 14.76 4.56 -7.34
N GLU A 162 14.71 4.99 -8.58
CA GLU A 162 15.23 6.30 -9.01
C GLU A 162 14.46 7.45 -8.33
N PHE A 163 13.15 7.31 -8.24
CA PHE A 163 12.32 8.30 -7.56
C PHE A 163 12.64 8.41 -6.06
N LEU A 164 12.88 7.28 -5.39
CA LEU A 164 13.34 7.29 -3.98
C LEU A 164 14.69 7.99 -3.82
N GLU A 165 15.65 7.78 -4.74
CA GLU A 165 16.94 8.46 -4.71
C GLU A 165 16.78 9.97 -4.88
N PHE A 166 15.89 10.39 -5.79
CA PHE A 166 15.54 11.80 -5.99
C PHE A 166 14.95 12.42 -4.72
N LEU A 167 13.93 11.78 -4.11
CA LEU A 167 13.31 12.25 -2.87
C LEU A 167 14.31 12.35 -1.72
N LYS A 168 15.19 11.36 -1.59
CA LYS A 168 16.27 11.36 -0.58
C LYS A 168 17.20 12.55 -0.77
N LYS A 169 17.58 12.85 -2.02
CA LYS A 169 18.44 13.99 -2.33
C LYS A 169 17.77 15.32 -2.03
N LYS A 170 16.46 15.43 -2.28
CA LYS A 170 15.67 16.61 -1.92
C LYS A 170 15.36 16.70 -0.43
N ASN A 171 15.48 15.61 0.30
CA ASN A 171 15.10 15.48 1.71
C ASN A 171 13.62 15.81 1.93
N VAL A 172 12.74 15.27 1.10
CA VAL A 172 11.28 15.51 1.16
C VAL A 172 10.50 14.20 1.22
N GLY A 173 9.37 14.24 1.90
CA GLY A 173 8.34 13.21 1.83
C GLY A 173 7.32 13.53 0.75
N LEU A 174 6.16 12.86 0.77
CA LEU A 174 5.10 13.05 -0.22
C LEU A 174 3.83 13.60 0.41
N LYS A 175 3.24 14.61 -0.22
CA LYS A 175 1.88 15.10 0.06
C LYS A 175 0.85 14.16 -0.53
N TRP A 176 -0.42 14.33 -0.15
CA TRP A 176 -1.51 13.48 -0.64
C TRP A 176 -1.63 13.45 -2.16
N ASP A 177 -1.57 14.60 -2.82
CA ASP A 177 -1.69 14.66 -4.27
C ASP A 177 -0.50 14.00 -4.96
N GLU A 178 0.71 14.20 -4.46
CA GLU A 178 1.94 13.56 -4.97
C GLU A 178 1.91 12.04 -4.76
N TRP A 179 1.47 11.60 -3.56
CA TRP A 179 1.28 10.19 -3.25
C TRP A 179 0.31 9.52 -4.22
N ARG A 180 -0.89 10.08 -4.37
CA ARG A 180 -1.92 9.54 -5.26
C ARG A 180 -1.46 9.49 -6.70
N THR A 181 -0.91 10.61 -7.19
CA THR A 181 -0.53 10.74 -8.60
C THR A 181 0.68 9.90 -8.97
N PHE A 182 1.57 9.58 -8.00
CA PHE A 182 2.66 8.65 -8.26
C PHE A 182 2.18 7.25 -8.65
N LEU A 183 1.07 6.78 -8.11
CA LEU A 183 0.47 5.51 -8.54
C LEU A 183 -0.02 5.59 -10.01
N ASP A 184 -0.65 6.70 -10.38
CA ASP A 184 -1.10 6.93 -11.76
C ASP A 184 0.11 7.03 -12.70
N PHE A 185 1.17 7.75 -12.30
CA PHE A 185 2.44 7.80 -13.03
C PHE A 185 3.03 6.40 -13.25
N LEU A 186 3.08 5.55 -12.23
CA LEU A 186 3.58 4.17 -12.38
C LEU A 186 2.75 3.36 -13.37
N LYS A 187 1.42 3.48 -13.33
CA LYS A 187 0.52 2.77 -14.25
C LYS A 187 0.71 3.19 -15.70
N GLU A 188 0.87 4.48 -15.94
CA GLU A 188 0.83 5.05 -17.28
C GLU A 188 2.23 5.17 -17.91
N LYS A 189 3.23 5.50 -17.10
CA LYS A 189 4.52 5.95 -17.62
C LYS A 189 5.71 5.05 -17.25
N ALA A 190 5.63 4.21 -16.22
CA ALA A 190 6.80 3.48 -15.71
C ALA A 190 7.56 2.64 -16.74
N THR A 191 6.89 2.13 -17.77
CA THR A 191 7.49 1.30 -18.82
C THR A 191 8.11 2.09 -19.97
N VAL A 192 7.69 3.35 -20.15
CA VAL A 192 8.10 4.21 -21.27
C VAL A 192 8.94 5.40 -20.83
N PHE A 193 8.93 5.72 -19.53
CA PHE A 193 9.69 6.83 -18.95
C PHE A 193 11.20 6.69 -19.23
N PRO A 194 11.91 7.77 -19.59
CA PRO A 194 11.41 9.14 -19.71
C PRO A 194 10.92 9.53 -21.14
N LYS A 195 10.96 8.63 -22.12
CA LYS A 195 10.77 8.98 -23.55
C LYS A 195 9.42 9.60 -23.87
N ASP A 196 8.35 9.07 -23.22
CA ASP A 196 6.98 9.53 -23.46
C ASP A 196 6.43 10.34 -22.29
N TYR A 197 7.33 10.94 -21.51
CA TYR A 197 6.94 11.89 -20.47
C TYR A 197 6.85 13.29 -21.07
N ASN A 198 5.80 14.02 -20.75
CA ASN A 198 5.59 15.40 -21.15
C ASN A 198 5.23 16.22 -19.91
N VAL A 199 5.97 17.28 -19.62
CA VAL A 199 5.72 18.19 -18.49
C VAL A 199 4.38 18.93 -18.60
N SER A 200 3.71 18.91 -19.75
CA SER A 200 2.33 19.37 -19.89
C SER A 200 1.27 18.35 -19.44
N ASP A 201 1.66 17.11 -19.17
CA ASP A 201 0.78 16.13 -18.53
C ASP A 201 0.44 16.64 -17.13
N TYR A 202 -0.78 16.40 -16.65
CA TYR A 202 -1.29 16.93 -15.36
C TYR A 202 -0.70 16.25 -14.11
N PHE A 203 0.61 16.03 -14.09
CA PHE A 203 1.30 15.51 -12.90
C PHE A 203 1.71 16.66 -11.96
N PRO A 204 1.84 16.42 -10.64
CA PRO A 204 2.40 17.39 -9.72
C PRO A 204 3.83 17.81 -10.12
N ILE A 205 4.17 19.05 -9.85
CA ILE A 205 5.51 19.63 -10.10
C ILE A 205 6.65 18.72 -9.63
N LEU A 206 6.47 17.99 -8.54
CA LEU A 206 7.46 17.04 -8.01
C LEU A 206 7.83 15.93 -9.03
N ILE A 207 6.88 15.50 -9.86
CA ILE A 207 7.13 14.48 -10.90
C ILE A 207 7.91 15.12 -12.07
N ASP A 208 7.60 16.37 -12.42
CA ASP A 208 8.35 17.11 -13.44
C ASP A 208 9.81 17.35 -12.99
N GLU A 209 10.01 17.77 -11.76
CA GLU A 209 11.33 17.91 -11.15
C GLU A 209 12.11 16.58 -11.15
N PHE A 210 11.41 15.46 -10.90
CA PHE A 210 12.00 14.13 -11.00
C PHE A 210 12.42 13.81 -12.44
N TYR A 211 11.59 14.13 -13.43
CA TYR A 211 11.92 13.96 -14.85
C TYR A 211 13.21 14.69 -15.21
N TYR A 212 13.33 15.98 -14.88
CA TYR A 212 14.54 16.77 -15.14
C TYR A 212 15.76 16.21 -14.41
N TRP A 213 15.61 15.83 -13.14
CA TRP A 213 16.69 15.20 -12.39
C TRP A 213 17.12 13.87 -13.01
N TYR A 214 16.18 13.05 -13.44
CA TYR A 214 16.44 11.76 -14.09
C TYR A 214 17.18 11.94 -15.41
N CYS A 215 16.69 12.83 -16.28
CA CYS A 215 17.33 13.14 -17.56
C CYS A 215 18.76 13.63 -17.37
N LYS A 216 18.98 14.54 -16.40
CA LYS A 216 20.32 15.02 -16.07
C LYS A 216 21.25 13.92 -15.56
N LYS A 217 20.75 13.05 -14.68
CA LYS A 217 21.51 11.91 -14.11
C LYS A 217 21.96 10.95 -15.21
N HIS A 218 21.10 10.69 -16.17
CA HIS A 218 21.33 9.70 -17.24
C HIS A 218 21.85 10.32 -18.55
N ASN A 219 22.17 11.61 -18.57
CA ASN A 219 22.60 12.35 -19.76
C ASN A 219 21.61 12.23 -20.94
N ILE A 220 20.33 12.28 -20.67
CA ILE A 220 19.25 12.25 -21.66
C ILE A 220 18.94 13.70 -22.07
N PRO A 221 18.96 14.02 -23.39
CA PRO A 221 18.60 15.37 -23.84
C PRO A 221 17.15 15.72 -23.49
N ILE A 222 16.93 16.90 -22.95
CA ILE A 222 15.60 17.46 -22.70
C ILE A 222 15.20 18.28 -23.92
N PRO A 223 13.95 18.20 -24.42
CA PRO A 223 13.46 19.04 -25.51
C PRO A 223 13.59 20.53 -25.16
N LYS A 224 14.06 21.36 -26.11
CA LYS A 224 14.34 22.78 -25.86
C LYS A 224 13.10 23.60 -25.49
N ASP A 225 11.93 23.16 -25.91
CA ASP A 225 10.65 23.80 -25.59
C ASP A 225 10.22 23.60 -24.12
N GLU A 226 10.92 22.74 -23.39
CA GLU A 226 10.68 22.43 -21.96
C GLU A 226 11.75 23.04 -21.04
N GLU A 227 12.84 23.62 -21.57
CA GLU A 227 13.92 24.22 -20.77
C GLU A 227 13.65 25.65 -20.27
N GLU A 228 12.64 26.35 -20.81
CA GLU A 228 12.47 27.81 -20.56
C GLU A 228 11.72 28.16 -19.26
N ASP A 229 11.17 27.19 -18.52
CA ASP A 229 10.33 27.49 -17.34
C ASP A 229 10.94 27.05 -15.99
N TYR A 230 12.28 26.70 -15.91
CA TYR A 230 12.90 26.27 -14.65
C TYR A 230 14.28 26.90 -14.39
#